data_cca1dd8fc3afffdc984ffc293186dd53
#
_entry.id   cca1dd8fc3afffdc984ffc293186dd53
#
_cell.length_a   1.000
_cell.length_b   1.000
_cell.length_c   1.000
_cell.angle_alpha   90.00
_cell.angle_beta   90.00
_cell.angle_gamma   90.00
#
_symmetry.space_group_name_H-M   'P 1'
#
loop_
_entity.id
_entity.type
_entity.pdbx_description
1 polymer ?
#
loop_
_entity_poly.entity_id
_entity_poly.type
_entity_poly.pdbx_seq_one_letter_code
_entity_poly.pdbx_strand_id
1 'polypeptide(L)'
;LAGAALWGGVSALTAYTNIGDRFGTDPGAQLLRLWHHPARVLGLAAQTLAVNGGWYLEQFVGLLGYLDTKLPGPYHRAALVVLGLAALASMLRPREAGAGRWTRPLVAAAVLLAAAGTFFGIYVTWTAVGRPIVDGVQGRYFLPLALAGVAGLPALGALPLAWPRRMLVAVIMLFPPVTLAVTMQAIVARYYLG
;
A
#
# COMPACT_ATOMS: atom_id res chain seq x y z
N LEU A 1 -12.52 19.23 -3.82
CA LEU A 1 -12.48 18.25 -4.91
C LEU A 1 -11.98 18.87 -6.22
N ALA A 2 -12.54 20.03 -6.67
CA ALA A 2 -12.12 20.69 -7.91
C ALA A 2 -10.61 21.07 -7.91
N GLY A 3 -10.08 21.63 -6.82
CA GLY A 3 -8.66 21.96 -6.69
C GLY A 3 -7.72 20.76 -6.77
N ALA A 4 -8.12 19.62 -6.18
CA ALA A 4 -7.33 18.39 -6.27
C ALA A 4 -7.33 17.79 -7.69
N ALA A 5 -8.47 17.86 -8.38
CA ALA A 5 -8.57 17.43 -9.77
C ALA A 5 -7.74 18.33 -10.71
N LEU A 6 -7.79 19.64 -10.48
CA LEU A 6 -7.02 20.63 -11.26
C LEU A 6 -5.50 20.44 -11.03
N TRP A 7 -5.07 20.27 -9.79
CA TRP A 7 -3.68 19.99 -9.44
C TRP A 7 -3.20 18.66 -10.02
N GLY A 8 -4.03 17.60 -9.92
CA GLY A 8 -3.74 16.31 -10.54
C GLY A 8 -3.59 16.39 -12.05
N GLY A 9 -4.47 17.16 -12.72
CA GLY A 9 -4.39 17.39 -14.16
C GLY A 9 -3.13 18.15 -14.57
N VAL A 10 -2.81 19.25 -13.89
CA VAL A 10 -1.59 20.03 -14.15
C VAL A 10 -0.34 19.18 -13.89
N SER A 11 -0.31 18.45 -12.77
CA SER A 11 0.82 17.57 -12.45
C SER A 11 1.00 16.45 -13.47
N ALA A 12 -0.07 15.86 -13.95
CA ALA A 12 -0.02 14.83 -14.99
C ALA A 12 0.51 15.40 -16.31
N LEU A 13 0.05 16.57 -16.73
CA LEU A 13 0.51 17.24 -17.96
C LEU A 13 1.98 17.65 -17.87
N THR A 14 2.44 18.19 -16.73
CA THR A 14 3.82 18.63 -16.55
C THR A 14 4.80 17.47 -16.36
N ALA A 15 4.40 16.40 -15.69
CA ALA A 15 5.22 15.19 -15.54
C ALA A 15 5.39 14.47 -16.88
N TYR A 16 4.34 14.46 -17.69
CA TYR A 16 4.32 13.79 -19.00
C TYR A 16 5.40 14.29 -19.96
N THR A 17 5.66 15.60 -19.98
CA THR A 17 6.64 16.21 -20.89
C THR A 17 8.09 15.88 -20.57
N ASN A 18 8.40 15.36 -19.38
CA ASN A 18 9.76 15.13 -18.90
C ASN A 18 10.19 13.65 -18.80
N ILE A 19 9.28 12.70 -18.89
CA ILE A 19 9.55 11.28 -18.57
C ILE A 19 9.51 10.39 -19.82
N GLY A 20 8.79 10.78 -20.87
CA GLY A 20 8.48 9.94 -22.04
C GLY A 20 9.70 9.33 -22.74
N ASP A 21 10.82 10.05 -22.81
CA ASP A 21 12.00 9.58 -23.57
C ASP A 21 12.94 8.66 -22.77
N ARG A 22 12.80 8.60 -21.44
CA ARG A 22 13.81 7.90 -20.60
C ARG A 22 13.63 6.40 -20.47
N PHE A 23 12.41 5.87 -20.62
CA PHE A 23 12.13 4.46 -20.27
C PHE A 23 11.31 3.70 -21.33
N GLY A 24 11.14 4.24 -22.52
CA GLY A 24 10.26 3.63 -23.54
C GLY A 24 8.78 3.68 -23.12
N THR A 25 8.40 4.69 -22.33
CA THR A 25 7.04 4.92 -21.87
C THR A 25 6.29 5.77 -22.88
N ASP A 26 5.11 5.34 -23.25
CA ASP A 26 4.14 6.09 -24.07
C ASP A 26 2.74 5.82 -23.52
N PRO A 27 2.21 6.75 -22.69
CA PRO A 27 0.88 6.60 -22.15
C PRO A 27 -0.23 6.45 -23.18
N GLY A 28 -0.11 7.12 -24.33
CA GLY A 28 -1.10 7.00 -25.38
C GLY A 28 -1.12 5.59 -25.99
N ALA A 29 0.05 5.09 -26.39
CA ALA A 29 0.21 3.74 -26.89
C ALA A 29 -0.19 2.67 -25.85
N GLN A 30 0.14 2.92 -24.56
CA GLN A 30 -0.24 2.02 -23.47
C GLN A 30 -1.75 1.96 -23.26
N LEU A 31 -2.45 3.10 -23.25
CA LEU A 31 -3.90 3.17 -23.15
C LEU A 31 -4.58 2.52 -24.35
N LEU A 32 -4.10 2.78 -25.57
CA LEU A 32 -4.62 2.15 -26.78
C LEU A 32 -4.48 0.63 -26.74
N ARG A 33 -3.33 0.14 -26.26
CA ARG A 33 -3.09 -1.29 -26.05
C ARG A 33 -4.05 -1.92 -25.04
N LEU A 34 -4.34 -1.22 -23.93
CA LEU A 34 -5.32 -1.67 -22.94
C LEU A 34 -6.74 -1.67 -23.51
N TRP A 35 -7.07 -0.67 -24.32
CA TRP A 35 -8.37 -0.59 -24.99
C TRP A 35 -8.62 -1.79 -25.90
N HIS A 36 -7.62 -2.18 -26.68
CA HIS A 36 -7.72 -3.37 -27.55
C HIS A 36 -7.69 -4.70 -26.79
N HIS A 37 -7.13 -4.72 -25.57
CA HIS A 37 -6.96 -5.95 -24.79
C HIS A 37 -7.32 -5.75 -23.29
N PRO A 38 -8.58 -5.42 -22.94
CA PRO A 38 -8.96 -5.06 -21.58
C PRO A 38 -8.76 -6.19 -20.55
N ALA A 39 -8.89 -7.46 -20.97
CA ALA A 39 -8.66 -8.61 -20.10
C ALA A 39 -7.20 -8.72 -19.61
N ARG A 40 -6.25 -8.09 -20.29
CA ARG A 40 -4.83 -8.08 -19.86
C ARG A 40 -4.61 -7.34 -18.53
N VAL A 41 -5.47 -6.38 -18.18
CA VAL A 41 -5.34 -5.61 -16.94
C VAL A 41 -5.32 -6.53 -15.71
N LEU A 42 -6.20 -7.53 -15.66
CA LEU A 42 -6.25 -8.48 -14.55
C LEU A 42 -5.02 -9.38 -14.52
N GLY A 43 -4.60 -9.88 -15.67
CA GLY A 43 -3.38 -10.70 -15.80
C GLY A 43 -2.12 -9.92 -15.40
N LEU A 44 -2.02 -8.65 -15.81
CA LEU A 44 -0.93 -7.77 -15.48
C LEU A 44 -0.81 -7.55 -13.96
N ALA A 45 -1.93 -7.24 -13.28
CA ALA A 45 -1.96 -7.06 -11.84
C ALA A 45 -1.55 -8.34 -11.11
N ALA A 46 -2.13 -9.49 -11.49
CA ALA A 46 -1.81 -10.79 -10.91
C ALA A 46 -0.34 -11.16 -11.10
N GLN A 47 0.20 -10.97 -12.30
CA GLN A 47 1.59 -11.27 -12.63
C GLN A 47 2.56 -10.35 -11.86
N THR A 48 2.24 -9.06 -11.78
CA THR A 48 3.04 -8.09 -11.03
C THR A 48 3.08 -8.46 -9.53
N LEU A 49 1.94 -8.81 -8.94
CA LEU A 49 1.87 -9.23 -7.55
C LEU A 49 2.56 -10.57 -7.31
N ALA A 50 2.46 -11.52 -8.23
CA ALA A 50 3.16 -12.80 -8.12
C ALA A 50 4.69 -12.65 -8.13
N VAL A 51 5.21 -11.75 -8.97
CA VAL A 51 6.66 -11.51 -9.09
C VAL A 51 7.17 -10.59 -7.99
N ASN A 52 6.50 -9.48 -7.74
CA ASN A 52 7.00 -8.40 -6.89
C ASN A 52 6.30 -8.29 -5.53
N GLY A 53 5.27 -9.10 -5.25
CA GLY A 53 4.46 -8.96 -4.03
C GLY A 53 5.26 -9.07 -2.74
N GLY A 54 6.24 -9.99 -2.68
CA GLY A 54 7.15 -10.10 -1.54
C GLY A 54 7.99 -8.84 -1.32
N TRP A 55 8.51 -8.27 -2.41
CA TRP A 55 9.27 -7.02 -2.39
C TRP A 55 8.39 -5.82 -1.98
N TYR A 56 7.14 -5.77 -2.42
CA TYR A 56 6.19 -4.73 -1.99
C TYR A 56 5.86 -4.83 -0.50
N LEU A 57 5.74 -6.05 0.05
CA LEU A 57 5.56 -6.23 1.49
C LEU A 57 6.79 -5.78 2.29
N GLU A 58 8.00 -6.06 1.82
CA GLU A 58 9.22 -5.55 2.46
C GLU A 58 9.26 -4.02 2.47
N GLN A 59 8.91 -3.38 1.36
CA GLN A 59 8.83 -1.92 1.26
C GLN A 59 7.72 -1.32 2.13
N PHE A 60 6.60 -2.02 2.25
CA PHE A 60 5.48 -1.60 3.08
C PHE A 60 5.85 -1.61 4.57
N VAL A 61 6.59 -2.63 5.01
CA VAL A 61 6.88 -2.86 6.42
C VAL A 61 8.13 -2.10 6.88
N GLY A 62 9.18 -2.02 6.07
CA GLY A 62 10.43 -1.51 6.63
C GLY A 62 11.62 -1.49 5.66
N LEU A 63 11.43 -0.93 4.48
CA LEU A 63 12.54 -0.58 3.61
C LEU A 63 12.67 0.96 3.60
N LEU A 64 13.74 1.46 4.21
CA LEU A 64 13.96 2.88 4.45
C LEU A 64 14.81 3.53 3.35
N GLY A 65 14.92 4.85 3.41
CA GLY A 65 15.74 5.62 2.49
C GLY A 65 15.24 5.52 1.04
N TYR A 66 16.16 5.44 0.10
CA TYR A 66 15.87 5.24 -1.32
C TYR A 66 15.79 3.74 -1.67
N LEU A 67 15.11 2.97 -0.81
CA LEU A 67 14.98 1.49 -0.87
C LEU A 67 16.33 0.76 -0.66
N ASP A 68 17.24 1.38 0.06
CA ASP A 68 18.62 0.92 0.26
C ASP A 68 18.92 0.47 1.69
N THR A 69 18.06 0.82 2.66
CA THR A 69 18.24 0.48 4.07
C THR A 69 17.19 -0.51 4.51
N LYS A 70 17.56 -1.80 4.51
CA LYS A 70 16.66 -2.89 4.90
C LYS A 70 16.68 -3.10 6.41
N LEU A 71 15.51 -3.16 7.04
CA LEU A 71 15.39 -3.53 8.44
C LEU A 71 15.64 -5.04 8.64
N PRO A 72 16.02 -5.50 9.84
CA PRO A 72 16.31 -6.91 10.11
C PRO A 72 15.11 -7.82 9.79
N GLY A 73 15.39 -9.03 9.27
CA GLY A 73 14.34 -9.99 8.92
C GLY A 73 13.39 -10.36 10.08
N PRO A 74 13.87 -10.54 11.33
CA PRO A 74 12.99 -10.72 12.48
C PRO A 74 12.01 -9.57 12.70
N TYR A 75 12.44 -8.32 12.46
CA TYR A 75 11.56 -7.15 12.55
C TYR A 75 10.43 -7.21 11.50
N HIS A 76 10.73 -7.56 10.24
CA HIS A 76 9.70 -7.69 9.20
C HIS A 76 8.62 -8.70 9.59
N ARG A 77 9.02 -9.86 10.12
CA ARG A 77 8.06 -10.86 10.58
C ARG A 77 7.21 -10.36 11.75
N ALA A 78 7.84 -9.74 12.75
CA ALA A 78 7.13 -9.16 13.89
C ALA A 78 6.13 -8.08 13.45
N ALA A 79 6.55 -7.19 12.55
CA ALA A 79 5.69 -6.13 12.02
C ALA A 79 4.47 -6.68 11.27
N LEU A 80 4.64 -7.70 10.42
CA LEU A 80 3.53 -8.35 9.74
C LEU A 80 2.55 -9.00 10.74
N VAL A 81 3.07 -9.65 11.78
CA VAL A 81 2.23 -10.22 12.86
C VAL A 81 1.46 -9.11 13.57
N VAL A 82 2.11 -8.02 13.96
CA VAL A 82 1.44 -6.89 14.65
C VAL A 82 0.40 -6.22 13.75
N LEU A 83 0.67 -6.05 12.46
CA LEU A 83 -0.32 -5.54 11.50
C LEU A 83 -1.52 -6.48 11.38
N GLY A 84 -1.29 -7.79 11.32
CA GLY A 84 -2.37 -8.79 11.32
C GLY A 84 -3.20 -8.75 12.61
N LEU A 85 -2.54 -8.62 13.77
CA LEU A 85 -3.20 -8.45 15.05
C LEU A 85 -4.00 -7.16 15.13
N ALA A 86 -3.49 -6.05 14.59
CA ALA A 86 -4.21 -4.79 14.52
C ALA A 86 -5.46 -4.88 13.63
N ALA A 87 -5.35 -5.54 12.47
CA ALA A 87 -6.48 -5.82 11.59
C ALA A 87 -7.53 -6.70 12.31
N LEU A 88 -7.10 -7.76 12.97
CA LEU A 88 -7.97 -8.63 13.76
C LEU A 88 -8.65 -7.86 14.90
N ALA A 89 -7.90 -7.04 15.65
CA ALA A 89 -8.47 -6.20 16.71
C ALA A 89 -9.55 -5.25 16.18
N SER A 90 -9.32 -4.69 14.98
CA SER A 90 -10.32 -3.86 14.30
C SER A 90 -11.59 -4.65 13.93
N MET A 91 -11.46 -5.90 13.54
CA MET A 91 -12.61 -6.75 13.23
C MET A 91 -13.37 -7.18 14.49
N LEU A 92 -12.68 -7.37 15.61
CA LEU A 92 -13.26 -7.79 16.91
C LEU A 92 -13.85 -6.62 17.72
N ARG A 93 -14.29 -5.57 17.07
CA ARG A 93 -14.98 -4.44 17.70
C ARG A 93 -16.51 -4.64 17.75
N PRO A 94 -17.21 -4.01 18.71
CA PRO A 94 -18.67 -4.01 18.72
C PRO A 94 -19.22 -3.46 17.40
N ARG A 95 -20.36 -3.99 16.97
CA ARG A 95 -21.11 -3.39 15.85
C ARG A 95 -21.73 -2.08 16.34
N GLU A 96 -21.29 -0.98 15.76
CA GLU A 96 -21.86 0.32 16.06
C GLU A 96 -23.30 0.39 15.51
N ALA A 97 -24.26 0.63 16.39
CA ALA A 97 -25.70 0.66 16.07
C ALA A 97 -26.12 1.88 15.21
N GLY A 98 -25.22 2.70 14.73
CA GLY A 98 -25.52 3.89 13.91
C GLY A 98 -24.72 3.98 12.62
N ALA A 99 -23.74 3.12 12.41
CA ALA A 99 -23.00 3.12 11.15
C ALA A 99 -23.88 2.56 10.03
N GLY A 100 -24.09 3.35 9.00
CA GLY A 100 -24.85 2.91 7.82
C GLY A 100 -24.26 1.59 7.27
N ARG A 101 -25.12 0.66 6.94
CA ARG A 101 -24.72 -0.68 6.43
C ARG A 101 -23.74 -0.61 5.24
N TRP A 102 -23.76 0.50 4.53
CA TRP A 102 -22.92 0.74 3.35
C TRP A 102 -21.59 1.40 3.62
N THR A 103 -21.36 1.99 4.80
CA THR A 103 -20.13 2.76 5.10
C THR A 103 -18.89 1.91 4.92
N ARG A 104 -18.84 0.72 5.49
CA ARG A 104 -17.65 -0.17 5.42
C ARG A 104 -17.39 -0.70 4.02
N PRO A 105 -18.37 -1.27 3.30
CA PRO A 105 -18.16 -1.71 1.92
C PRO A 105 -17.77 -0.55 0.99
N LEU A 106 -18.29 0.65 1.20
CA LEU A 106 -17.88 1.83 0.43
C LEU A 106 -16.42 2.22 0.72
N VAL A 107 -15.98 2.19 1.99
CA VAL A 107 -14.58 2.44 2.35
C VAL A 107 -13.68 1.36 1.74
N ALA A 108 -14.04 0.09 1.85
CA ALA A 108 -13.29 -1.01 1.25
C ALA A 108 -13.19 -0.86 -0.27
N ALA A 109 -14.29 -0.55 -0.94
CA ALA A 109 -14.32 -0.29 -2.38
C ALA A 109 -13.44 0.91 -2.76
N ALA A 110 -13.49 2.01 -2.00
CA ALA A 110 -12.64 3.18 -2.23
C ALA A 110 -11.15 2.85 -2.09
N VAL A 111 -10.77 2.04 -1.09
CA VAL A 111 -9.38 1.59 -0.90
C VAL A 111 -8.93 0.71 -2.07
N LEU A 112 -9.75 -0.24 -2.49
CA LEU A 112 -9.45 -1.11 -3.64
C LEU A 112 -9.32 -0.30 -4.94
N LEU A 113 -10.23 0.65 -5.17
CA LEU A 113 -10.17 1.54 -6.33
C LEU A 113 -8.92 2.44 -6.30
N ALA A 114 -8.56 2.97 -5.13
CA ALA A 114 -7.34 3.77 -4.99
C ALA A 114 -6.08 2.94 -5.22
N ALA A 115 -6.02 1.71 -4.71
CA ALA A 115 -4.92 0.79 -4.98
C ALA A 115 -4.83 0.43 -6.47
N ALA A 116 -5.94 0.06 -7.08
CA ALA A 116 -6.01 -0.24 -8.52
C ALA A 116 -5.64 0.99 -9.36
N GLY A 117 -6.10 2.18 -8.99
CA GLY A 117 -5.75 3.45 -9.63
C GLY A 117 -4.26 3.77 -9.55
N THR A 118 -3.62 3.47 -8.41
CA THR A 118 -2.16 3.60 -8.26
C THR A 118 -1.41 2.68 -9.22
N PHE A 119 -1.77 1.39 -9.27
CA PHE A 119 -1.19 0.43 -10.22
C PHE A 119 -1.41 0.87 -11.66
N PHE A 120 -2.64 1.25 -12.00
CA PHE A 120 -3.00 1.69 -13.35
C PHE A 120 -2.25 2.96 -13.75
N GLY A 121 -2.21 3.97 -12.86
CA GLY A 121 -1.48 5.22 -13.11
C GLY A 121 0.01 4.96 -13.40
N ILE A 122 0.68 4.17 -12.56
CA ILE A 122 2.09 3.83 -12.74
C ILE A 122 2.30 2.98 -14.00
N TYR A 123 1.39 2.05 -14.31
CA TYR A 123 1.47 1.27 -15.55
C TYR A 123 1.42 2.16 -16.79
N VAL A 124 0.53 3.14 -16.81
CA VAL A 124 0.35 4.03 -17.96
C VAL A 124 1.50 5.02 -18.11
N THR A 125 2.01 5.55 -16.99
CA THR A 125 2.96 6.68 -17.01
C THR A 125 4.43 6.29 -16.81
N TRP A 126 4.70 5.14 -16.21
CA TRP A 126 6.06 4.77 -15.80
C TRP A 126 6.56 3.46 -16.40
N THR A 127 5.66 2.56 -16.80
CA THR A 127 6.02 1.26 -17.34
C THR A 127 6.19 1.34 -18.86
N ALA A 128 7.28 0.77 -19.38
CA ALA A 128 7.50 0.69 -20.83
C ALA A 128 6.34 -0.04 -21.54
N VAL A 129 6.02 0.41 -22.75
CA VAL A 129 4.88 -0.10 -23.52
C VAL A 129 4.98 -1.61 -23.72
N GLY A 130 3.93 -2.29 -23.31
CA GLY A 130 3.78 -3.75 -23.53
C GLY A 130 4.49 -4.64 -22.52
N ARG A 131 5.12 -4.11 -21.48
CA ARG A 131 5.70 -4.91 -20.40
C ARG A 131 4.65 -5.81 -19.73
N PRO A 132 5.01 -7.04 -19.34
CA PRO A 132 4.09 -7.99 -18.71
C PRO A 132 3.91 -7.73 -17.19
N ILE A 133 4.72 -6.86 -16.60
CA ILE A 133 4.66 -6.45 -15.19
C ILE A 133 4.70 -4.94 -15.08
N VAL A 134 4.14 -4.40 -14.01
CA VAL A 134 4.16 -2.96 -13.73
C VAL A 134 5.47 -2.61 -13.05
N ASP A 135 6.26 -1.75 -13.68
CA ASP A 135 7.50 -1.21 -13.12
C ASP A 135 7.20 0.05 -12.27
N GLY A 136 8.01 0.30 -11.23
CA GLY A 136 7.95 1.54 -10.44
C GLY A 136 6.94 1.56 -9.29
N VAL A 137 6.11 0.53 -9.12
CA VAL A 137 5.23 0.41 -7.95
C VAL A 137 6.08 0.18 -6.71
N GLN A 138 5.75 0.91 -5.63
CA GLN A 138 6.41 0.76 -4.34
C GLN A 138 5.40 0.45 -3.25
N GLY A 139 5.70 -0.55 -2.40
CA GLY A 139 4.81 -0.96 -1.31
C GLY A 139 4.42 0.17 -0.36
N ARG A 140 5.32 1.14 -0.13
CA ARG A 140 5.06 2.31 0.72
C ARG A 140 3.93 3.22 0.22
N TYR A 141 3.56 3.18 -1.07
CA TYR A 141 2.43 3.96 -1.60
C TYR A 141 1.09 3.50 -1.01
N PHE A 142 1.04 2.28 -0.48
CA PHE A 142 -0.16 1.69 0.10
C PHE A 142 -0.30 1.93 1.61
N LEU A 143 0.69 2.57 2.27
CA LEU A 143 0.63 2.89 3.71
C LEU A 143 -0.61 3.73 4.09
N PRO A 144 -0.95 4.82 3.38
CA PRO A 144 -2.16 5.58 3.69
C PRO A 144 -3.43 4.76 3.48
N LEU A 145 -3.43 3.87 2.47
CA LEU A 145 -4.57 3.01 2.17
C LEU A 145 -4.77 1.91 3.22
N ALA A 146 -3.70 1.47 3.89
CA ALA A 146 -3.80 0.45 4.94
C ALA A 146 -4.62 0.94 6.12
N LEU A 147 -4.45 2.20 6.54
CA LEU A 147 -5.25 2.81 7.62
C LEU A 147 -6.74 2.86 7.25
N ALA A 148 -7.05 3.34 6.05
CA ALA A 148 -8.41 3.35 5.54
C ALA A 148 -8.95 1.93 5.35
N GLY A 149 -8.11 0.99 4.91
CA GLY A 149 -8.45 -0.42 4.74
C GLY A 149 -8.90 -1.06 6.06
N VAL A 150 -8.16 -0.80 7.15
CA VAL A 150 -8.55 -1.28 8.49
C VAL A 150 -9.92 -0.73 8.92
N ALA A 151 -10.25 0.52 8.59
CA ALA A 151 -11.57 1.09 8.86
C ALA A 151 -12.69 0.41 8.05
N GLY A 152 -12.39 -0.04 6.83
CA GLY A 152 -13.30 -0.77 5.95
C GLY A 152 -13.53 -2.24 6.33
N LEU A 153 -12.74 -2.80 7.26
CA LEU A 153 -12.91 -4.20 7.68
C LEU A 153 -14.26 -4.44 8.37
N PRO A 154 -14.89 -5.61 8.12
CA PRO A 154 -16.14 -5.96 8.76
C PRO A 154 -15.98 -6.08 10.27
N ALA A 155 -16.97 -5.63 11.05
CA ALA A 155 -17.00 -5.92 12.48
C ALA A 155 -17.66 -7.29 12.70
N LEU A 156 -16.90 -8.22 13.21
CA LEU A 156 -17.38 -9.58 13.52
C LEU A 156 -18.11 -9.64 14.87
N GLY A 157 -17.89 -8.65 15.74
CA GLY A 157 -18.47 -8.57 17.08
C GLY A 157 -17.37 -8.52 18.14
N ALA A 158 -17.70 -8.06 19.34
CA ALA A 158 -16.75 -8.02 20.45
C ALA A 158 -16.47 -9.42 20.99
N LEU A 159 -15.20 -9.72 21.27
CA LEU A 159 -14.86 -10.89 22.09
C LEU A 159 -15.39 -10.70 23.50
N PRO A 160 -16.04 -11.73 24.08
CA PRO A 160 -16.58 -11.65 25.44
C PRO A 160 -15.51 -11.50 26.54
N LEU A 161 -14.25 -11.79 26.23
CA LEU A 161 -13.15 -11.70 27.18
C LEU A 161 -12.39 -10.36 27.07
N ALA A 162 -12.41 -9.59 28.14
CA ALA A 162 -11.70 -8.32 28.23
C ALA A 162 -10.17 -8.48 28.25
N TRP A 163 -9.64 -9.57 28.76
CA TRP A 163 -8.21 -9.79 28.97
C TRP A 163 -7.42 -9.98 27.65
N PRO A 164 -7.82 -10.86 26.72
CA PRO A 164 -7.14 -10.99 25.42
C PRO A 164 -7.13 -9.69 24.63
N ARG A 165 -8.21 -8.90 24.71
CA ARG A 165 -8.28 -7.59 24.04
C ARG A 165 -7.28 -6.59 24.60
N ARG A 166 -7.10 -6.55 25.94
CA ARG A 166 -6.11 -5.65 26.57
C ARG A 166 -4.68 -6.02 26.19
N MET A 167 -4.35 -7.31 26.17
CA MET A 167 -3.04 -7.81 25.75
C MET A 167 -2.78 -7.45 24.28
N LEU A 168 -3.76 -7.68 23.40
CA LEU A 168 -3.66 -7.35 21.99
C LEU A 168 -3.38 -5.85 21.77
N VAL A 169 -4.12 -4.97 22.47
CA VAL A 169 -3.89 -3.53 22.41
C VAL A 169 -2.51 -3.17 22.96
N ALA A 170 -2.07 -3.78 24.06
CA ALA A 170 -0.74 -3.55 24.63
C ALA A 170 0.38 -3.90 23.65
N VAL A 171 0.29 -5.06 22.98
CA VAL A 171 1.27 -5.46 21.94
C VAL A 171 1.32 -4.46 20.79
N ILE A 172 0.15 -4.02 20.30
CA ILE A 172 0.06 -3.02 19.23
C ILE A 172 0.67 -1.68 19.67
N MET A 173 0.38 -1.25 20.90
CA MET A 173 0.89 0.04 21.44
C MET A 173 2.38 0.03 21.77
N LEU A 174 2.94 -1.14 22.12
CA LEU A 174 4.38 -1.28 22.39
C LEU A 174 5.22 -1.42 21.10
N PHE A 175 4.61 -1.71 19.98
CA PHE A 175 5.35 -1.90 18.73
C PHE A 175 5.97 -0.62 18.14
N PRO A 176 5.33 0.57 18.15
CA PRO A 176 5.91 1.80 17.67
C PRO A 176 7.26 2.19 18.31
N PRO A 177 7.46 2.15 19.63
CA PRO A 177 8.78 2.39 20.23
C PRO A 177 9.83 1.35 19.80
N VAL A 178 9.46 0.09 19.63
CA VAL A 178 10.36 -0.94 19.06
C VAL A 178 10.74 -0.59 17.62
N THR A 179 9.76 -0.19 16.81
CA THR A 179 9.99 0.28 15.44
C THR A 179 10.97 1.44 15.40
N LEU A 180 10.76 2.44 16.27
CA LEU A 180 11.66 3.59 16.35
C LEU A 180 13.10 3.17 16.69
N ALA A 181 13.28 2.32 17.70
CA ALA A 181 14.60 1.85 18.11
C ALA A 181 15.33 1.09 16.98
N VAL A 182 14.64 0.15 16.32
CA VAL A 182 15.20 -0.64 15.22
C VAL A 182 15.52 0.24 14.01
N THR A 183 14.64 1.20 13.71
CA THR A 183 14.84 2.17 12.62
C THR A 183 16.05 3.05 12.88
N MET A 184 16.18 3.60 14.09
CA MET A 184 17.34 4.43 14.47
C MET A 184 18.64 3.65 14.38
N GLN A 185 18.67 2.40 14.87
CA GLN A 185 19.85 1.55 14.73
C GLN A 185 20.23 1.32 13.26
N ALA A 186 19.26 1.02 12.40
CA ALA A 186 19.52 0.78 10.99
C ALA A 186 20.05 2.03 10.28
N ILE A 187 19.50 3.21 10.58
CA ILE A 187 19.94 4.49 10.02
C ILE A 187 21.37 4.82 10.50
N VAL A 188 21.63 4.70 11.80
CA VAL A 188 22.95 4.97 12.37
C VAL A 188 23.99 4.01 11.77
N ALA A 189 23.67 2.72 11.72
CA ALA A 189 24.58 1.74 11.12
C ALA A 189 24.89 2.05 9.66
N ARG A 190 23.88 2.46 8.87
CA ARG A 190 24.00 2.69 7.43
C ARG A 190 24.75 3.98 7.08
N TYR A 191 24.50 5.07 7.81
CA TYR A 191 24.96 6.41 7.41
C TYR A 191 26.08 6.97 8.28
N TYR A 192 26.35 6.38 9.44
CA TYR A 192 27.34 6.90 10.40
C TYR A 192 28.42 5.88 10.81
N LEU A 193 28.19 4.56 10.63
CA LEU A 193 29.12 3.52 11.06
C LEU A 193 29.62 2.64 9.89
N GLY A 194 29.03 2.78 8.68
CA GLY A 194 29.31 1.95 7.51
C GLY A 194 30.24 2.59 6.48
#